data_74db5039757ba0079699ac3498bc98f3
#
_entry.id   74db5039757ba0079699ac3498bc98f3
#
_cell.length_a   1.000
_cell.length_b   1.000
_cell.length_c   1.000
_cell.angle_alpha   90.00
_cell.angle_beta   90.00
_cell.angle_gamma   90.00
#
_symmetry.space_group_name_H-M   'P 1'
#
loop_
_entity.id
_entity.type
_entity.pdbx_description
1 polymer ?
#
loop_
_entity_poly.entity_id
_entity_poly.type
_entity_poly.pdbx_seq_one_letter_code
_entity_poly.pdbx_strand_id
1 'polypeptide(L)'
;MSNHETLNEILVRLFADVLDVEEKCLKTGDFSDLSINEMHVIDNIGINRERTMSDTAKDLRITSGTLTTAVDNLIKKGYVERERSLEDRRVVKIKLTEKGVAAYHSHEDFHKDLVISALQQLDTTEEALLIKVLSNIDIFFKNKYKF
;
A
#
# COMPACT_ATOMS: atom_id res chain seq x y z
N MET A 1 -5.06 25.86 22.41
CA MET A 1 -5.55 24.96 21.35
C MET A 1 -6.49 23.94 21.96
N SER A 2 -7.62 23.70 21.31
CA SER A 2 -8.50 22.62 21.72
C SER A 2 -7.90 21.26 21.29
N ASN A 3 -8.31 20.18 21.95
CA ASN A 3 -7.89 18.83 21.54
C ASN A 3 -8.24 18.53 20.07
N HIS A 4 -9.33 19.10 19.56
CA HIS A 4 -9.73 18.96 18.15
C HIS A 4 -8.75 19.63 17.19
N GLU A 5 -8.29 20.84 17.51
CA GLU A 5 -7.29 21.56 16.70
C GLU A 5 -5.96 20.81 16.69
N THR A 6 -5.50 20.35 17.86
CA THR A 6 -4.28 19.57 17.99
C THR A 6 -4.33 18.26 17.19
N LEU A 7 -5.45 17.52 17.29
CA LEU A 7 -5.63 16.28 16.53
C LEU A 7 -5.68 16.53 15.01
N ASN A 8 -6.34 17.60 14.58
CA ASN A 8 -6.40 17.96 13.17
C ASN A 8 -5.00 18.25 12.61
N GLU A 9 -4.21 19.07 13.32
CA GLU A 9 -2.83 19.38 12.91
C GLU A 9 -1.95 18.13 12.82
N ILE A 10 -2.05 17.25 13.83
CA ILE A 10 -1.28 16.00 13.85
C ILE A 10 -1.69 15.12 12.66
N LEU A 11 -2.98 14.89 12.44
CA LEU A 11 -3.45 14.02 11.37
C LEU A 11 -3.05 14.54 9.99
N VAL A 12 -3.25 15.83 9.72
CA VAL A 12 -2.90 16.44 8.42
C VAL A 12 -1.40 16.31 8.15
N ARG A 13 -0.56 16.62 9.14
CA ARG A 13 0.89 16.50 9.02
C ARG A 13 1.33 15.05 8.89
N LEU A 14 0.81 14.17 9.73
CA LEU A 14 1.19 12.76 9.75
C LEU A 14 0.94 12.07 8.40
N PHE A 15 -0.20 12.31 7.75
CA PHE A 15 -0.48 11.73 6.44
C PHE A 15 0.52 12.22 5.38
N ALA A 16 0.86 13.50 5.38
CA ALA A 16 1.85 14.05 4.45
C ALA A 16 3.24 13.48 4.73
N ASP A 17 3.65 13.44 5.99
CA ASP A 17 4.97 12.97 6.41
C ASP A 17 5.17 11.48 6.14
N VAL A 18 4.15 10.64 6.37
CA VAL A 18 4.22 9.20 6.07
C VAL A 18 4.48 8.96 4.59
N LEU A 19 3.74 9.61 3.70
CA LEU A 19 3.93 9.46 2.25
C LEU A 19 5.31 9.95 1.79
N ASP A 20 5.77 11.09 2.32
CA ASP A 20 7.08 11.66 1.99
C ASP A 20 8.23 10.77 2.46
N VAL A 21 8.16 10.24 3.68
CA VAL A 21 9.16 9.33 4.23
C VAL A 21 9.16 8.00 3.50
N GLU A 22 7.99 7.45 3.19
CA GLU A 22 7.83 6.22 2.40
C GLU A 22 8.52 6.34 1.03
N GLU A 23 8.28 7.44 0.32
CA GLU A 23 8.93 7.71 -0.96
C GLU A 23 10.44 7.89 -0.83
N LYS A 24 10.91 8.61 0.19
CA LYS A 24 12.34 8.79 0.46
C LYS A 24 13.04 7.47 0.78
N CYS A 25 12.44 6.63 1.63
CA CYS A 25 12.98 5.31 1.94
C CYS A 25 13.08 4.43 0.69
N LEU A 26 12.07 4.46 -0.18
CA LEU A 26 12.09 3.73 -1.43
C LEU A 26 13.21 4.22 -2.36
N LYS A 27 13.37 5.54 -2.50
CA LYS A 27 14.39 6.15 -3.37
C LYS A 27 15.82 5.94 -2.91
N THR A 28 16.05 5.76 -1.63
CA THR A 28 17.39 5.53 -1.04
C THR A 28 17.73 4.06 -0.82
N GLY A 29 16.78 3.15 -1.03
CA GLY A 29 16.96 1.71 -0.85
C GLY A 29 17.33 0.96 -2.13
N ASP A 30 17.31 -0.36 -2.06
CA ASP A 30 17.70 -1.28 -3.13
C ASP A 30 16.72 -1.30 -4.30
N PHE A 31 15.51 -0.77 -4.12
CA PHE A 31 14.44 -0.75 -5.11
C PHE A 31 14.14 0.69 -5.60
N SER A 32 15.17 1.50 -5.71
CA SER A 32 15.08 2.93 -6.05
C SER A 32 14.58 3.22 -7.48
N ASP A 33 14.53 2.21 -8.33
CA ASP A 33 13.94 2.27 -9.67
C ASP A 33 12.41 2.19 -9.67
N LEU A 34 11.80 1.88 -8.52
CA LEU A 34 10.35 1.91 -8.34
C LEU A 34 9.83 3.31 -8.00
N SER A 35 8.69 3.66 -8.56
CA SER A 35 7.87 4.74 -8.03
C SER A 35 7.04 4.25 -6.84
N ILE A 36 6.55 5.16 -6.00
CA ILE A 36 5.67 4.79 -4.88
C ILE A 36 4.38 4.13 -5.37
N ASN A 37 3.83 4.58 -6.49
CA ASN A 37 2.64 3.96 -7.08
C ASN A 37 2.90 2.54 -7.56
N GLU A 38 4.06 2.28 -8.16
CA GLU A 38 4.48 0.93 -8.54
C GLU A 38 4.68 0.04 -7.31
N MET A 39 5.24 0.58 -6.22
CA MET A 39 5.37 -0.15 -4.95
C MET A 39 4.00 -0.53 -4.37
N HIS A 40 3.02 0.37 -4.44
CA HIS A 40 1.65 0.08 -4.00
C HIS A 40 0.97 -1.00 -4.86
N VAL A 41 1.30 -1.09 -6.15
CA VAL A 41 0.85 -2.21 -6.99
C VAL A 41 1.46 -3.53 -6.53
N ILE A 42 2.77 -3.56 -6.26
CA ILE A 42 3.47 -4.73 -5.70
C ILE A 42 2.81 -5.16 -4.38
N ASP A 43 2.57 -4.23 -3.49
CA ASP A 43 1.95 -4.46 -2.18
C ASP A 43 0.53 -5.04 -2.32
N ASN A 44 -0.27 -4.51 -3.22
CA ASN A 44 -1.62 -4.99 -3.49
C ASN A 44 -1.63 -6.40 -4.10
N ILE A 45 -0.70 -6.71 -5.01
CA ILE A 45 -0.56 -8.08 -5.56
C ILE A 45 -0.29 -9.06 -4.42
N GLY A 46 0.66 -8.75 -3.54
CA GLY A 46 1.04 -9.59 -2.41
C GLY A 46 1.81 -10.84 -2.80
N ILE A 47 2.30 -11.57 -1.81
CA ILE A 47 3.12 -12.77 -1.99
C ILE A 47 2.25 -14.04 -2.05
N ASN A 48 2.76 -15.08 -2.72
CA ASN A 48 2.15 -16.41 -2.81
C ASN A 48 0.71 -16.40 -3.35
N ARG A 49 0.39 -15.47 -4.22
CA ARG A 49 -0.93 -15.39 -4.87
C ARG A 49 -0.86 -14.75 -6.24
N GLU A 50 -1.88 -15.02 -7.02
CA GLU A 50 -2.17 -14.34 -8.28
C GLU A 50 -3.38 -13.41 -8.07
N ARG A 51 -3.36 -12.27 -8.74
CA ARG A 51 -4.48 -11.34 -8.75
C ARG A 51 -4.91 -11.05 -10.18
N THR A 52 -6.18 -10.79 -10.39
CA THR A 52 -6.64 -10.27 -11.68
C THR A 52 -6.29 -8.79 -11.81
N MET A 53 -6.05 -8.32 -13.03
CA MET A 53 -5.87 -6.90 -13.31
C MET A 53 -7.09 -6.08 -12.85
N SER A 54 -8.28 -6.62 -13.05
CA SER A 54 -9.55 -5.98 -12.69
C SER A 54 -9.68 -5.76 -11.18
N ASP A 55 -9.44 -6.81 -10.37
CA ASP A 55 -9.53 -6.71 -8.91
C ASP A 55 -8.45 -5.79 -8.34
N THR A 56 -7.25 -5.84 -8.89
CA THR A 56 -6.14 -4.98 -8.48
C THR A 56 -6.46 -3.50 -8.75
N ALA A 57 -6.98 -3.16 -9.94
CA ALA A 57 -7.38 -1.79 -10.26
C ALA A 57 -8.50 -1.29 -9.33
N LYS A 58 -9.48 -2.16 -9.03
CA LYS A 58 -10.57 -1.84 -8.12
C LYS A 58 -10.06 -1.56 -6.69
N ASP A 59 -9.21 -2.44 -6.16
CA ASP A 59 -8.69 -2.28 -4.80
C ASP A 59 -7.81 -1.04 -4.66
N LEU A 60 -6.99 -0.75 -5.68
CA LEU A 60 -6.15 0.46 -5.72
C LEU A 60 -6.95 1.73 -6.09
N ARG A 61 -8.22 1.60 -6.49
CA ARG A 61 -9.08 2.71 -6.90
C ARG A 61 -8.49 3.54 -8.05
N ILE A 62 -7.89 2.84 -9.00
CA ILE A 62 -7.31 3.43 -10.21
C ILE A 62 -7.99 2.88 -11.46
N THR A 63 -7.83 3.56 -12.58
CA THR A 63 -8.35 3.11 -13.86
C THR A 63 -7.56 1.89 -14.37
N SER A 64 -8.20 1.08 -15.21
CA SER A 64 -7.52 -0.05 -15.88
C SER A 64 -6.32 0.40 -16.71
N GLY A 65 -6.40 1.56 -17.35
CA GLY A 65 -5.29 2.13 -18.12
C GLY A 65 -4.10 2.52 -17.23
N THR A 66 -4.36 3.14 -16.09
CA THR A 66 -3.32 3.49 -15.11
C THR A 66 -2.63 2.24 -14.58
N LEU A 67 -3.40 1.20 -14.21
CA LEU A 67 -2.83 -0.06 -13.76
C LEU A 67 -2.01 -0.75 -14.86
N THR A 68 -2.52 -0.79 -16.09
CA THR A 68 -1.81 -1.40 -17.22
C THR A 68 -0.45 -0.76 -17.42
N THR A 69 -0.36 0.57 -17.38
CA THR A 69 0.90 1.30 -17.49
C THR A 69 1.88 0.92 -16.36
N ALA A 70 1.39 0.90 -15.11
CA ALA A 70 2.21 0.53 -13.96
C ALA A 70 2.71 -0.92 -14.05
N VAL A 71 1.83 -1.86 -14.41
CA VAL A 71 2.18 -3.28 -14.56
C VAL A 71 3.15 -3.49 -15.71
N ASP A 72 2.97 -2.82 -16.85
CA ASP A 72 3.91 -2.91 -17.98
C ASP A 72 5.32 -2.42 -17.58
N ASN A 73 5.42 -1.36 -16.79
CA ASN A 73 6.69 -0.89 -16.24
C ASN A 73 7.29 -1.90 -15.26
N LEU A 74 6.48 -2.46 -14.36
CA LEU A 74 6.91 -3.47 -13.40
C LEU A 74 7.41 -4.75 -14.07
N ILE A 75 6.78 -5.17 -15.17
CA ILE A 75 7.24 -6.31 -15.97
C ILE A 75 8.60 -6.00 -16.61
N LYS A 76 8.76 -4.82 -17.21
CA LYS A 76 10.04 -4.39 -17.81
C LYS A 76 11.17 -4.33 -16.78
N LYS A 77 10.85 -3.93 -15.54
CA LYS A 77 11.81 -3.87 -14.42
C LYS A 77 12.02 -5.24 -13.74
N GLY A 78 11.24 -6.25 -14.08
CA GLY A 78 11.38 -7.62 -13.59
C GLY A 78 10.71 -7.92 -12.25
N TYR A 79 9.76 -7.10 -11.79
CA TYR A 79 9.07 -7.26 -10.50
C TYR A 79 7.78 -8.08 -10.59
N VAL A 80 7.13 -8.09 -11.74
CA VAL A 80 5.81 -8.68 -11.95
C VAL A 80 5.82 -9.55 -13.19
N GLU A 81 5.08 -10.65 -13.16
CA GLU A 81 4.73 -11.48 -14.30
C GLU A 81 3.24 -11.36 -14.59
N ARG A 82 2.89 -11.39 -15.87
CA ARG A 82 1.51 -11.33 -16.35
C ARG A 82 1.19 -12.55 -17.19
N GLU A 83 0.06 -13.18 -16.91
CA GLU A 83 -0.41 -14.36 -17.62
C GLU A 83 -1.91 -14.26 -17.92
N ARG A 84 -2.31 -14.74 -19.07
CA ARG A 84 -3.74 -14.88 -19.39
C ARG A 84 -4.25 -16.17 -18.79
N SER A 85 -5.45 -16.12 -18.20
CA SER A 85 -6.11 -17.30 -17.69
C SER A 85 -6.35 -18.31 -18.81
N LEU A 86 -6.09 -19.59 -18.52
CA LEU A 86 -6.38 -20.70 -19.44
C LEU A 86 -7.90 -20.96 -19.55
N GLU A 87 -8.64 -20.67 -18.49
CA GLU A 87 -10.09 -20.86 -18.44
C GLU A 87 -10.87 -19.77 -19.21
N ASP A 88 -10.46 -18.51 -19.03
CA ASP A 88 -11.03 -17.36 -19.77
C ASP A 88 -9.92 -16.40 -20.18
N ARG A 89 -9.58 -16.35 -21.46
CA ARG A 89 -8.52 -15.49 -22.02
C ARG A 89 -8.78 -13.99 -21.87
N ARG A 90 -9.98 -13.58 -21.49
CA ARG A 90 -10.31 -12.19 -21.14
C ARG A 90 -9.77 -11.82 -19.77
N VAL A 91 -9.52 -12.80 -18.90
CA VAL A 91 -8.98 -12.61 -17.57
C VAL A 91 -7.46 -12.61 -17.63
N VAL A 92 -6.85 -11.51 -17.22
CA VAL A 92 -5.40 -11.34 -17.09
C VAL A 92 -5.03 -11.37 -15.62
N LYS A 93 -4.13 -12.25 -15.26
CA LYS A 93 -3.59 -12.41 -13.90
C LYS A 93 -2.19 -11.88 -13.80
N ILE A 94 -1.84 -11.36 -12.64
CA ILE A 94 -0.52 -10.85 -12.29
C ILE A 94 -0.05 -11.47 -10.99
N LYS A 95 1.25 -11.70 -10.89
CA LYS A 95 1.92 -12.20 -9.68
C LYS A 95 3.30 -11.58 -9.54
N LEU A 96 3.84 -11.60 -8.34
CA LEU A 96 5.21 -11.13 -8.09
C LEU A 96 6.25 -12.16 -8.56
N THR A 97 7.35 -11.66 -9.09
CA THR A 97 8.59 -12.43 -9.27
C THR A 97 9.34 -12.52 -7.94
N GLU A 98 10.47 -13.26 -7.89
CA GLU A 98 11.36 -13.24 -6.72
C GLU A 98 11.82 -11.82 -6.37
N LYS A 99 12.16 -11.02 -7.38
CA LYS A 99 12.51 -9.60 -7.20
C LYS A 99 11.34 -8.78 -6.65
N GLY A 100 10.12 -9.04 -7.14
CA GLY A 100 8.90 -8.41 -6.63
C GLY A 100 8.61 -8.77 -5.16
N VAL A 101 8.82 -10.03 -4.78
CA VAL A 101 8.70 -10.49 -3.39
C VAL A 101 9.72 -9.80 -2.48
N ALA A 102 10.97 -9.65 -2.93
CA ALA A 102 11.98 -8.93 -2.17
C ALA A 102 11.60 -7.45 -1.95
N ALA A 103 11.07 -6.78 -2.98
CA ALA A 103 10.57 -5.42 -2.86
C ALA A 103 9.37 -5.32 -1.90
N TYR A 104 8.44 -6.27 -1.98
CA TYR A 104 7.30 -6.38 -1.05
C TYR A 104 7.77 -6.45 0.40
N HIS A 105 8.71 -7.33 0.72
CA HIS A 105 9.23 -7.46 2.09
C HIS A 105 9.95 -6.20 2.58
N SER A 106 10.72 -5.55 1.72
CA SER A 106 11.37 -4.28 2.07
C SER A 106 10.36 -3.19 2.45
N HIS A 107 9.25 -3.13 1.73
CA HIS A 107 8.16 -2.19 2.01
C HIS A 107 7.39 -2.58 3.28
N GLU A 108 7.12 -3.86 3.47
CA GLU A 108 6.51 -4.40 4.69
C GLU A 108 7.34 -4.06 5.94
N ASP A 109 8.65 -4.17 5.87
CA ASP A 109 9.55 -3.85 6.97
C ASP A 109 9.48 -2.37 7.34
N PHE A 110 9.40 -1.47 6.36
CA PHE A 110 9.16 -0.05 6.61
C PHE A 110 7.89 0.19 7.42
N HIS A 111 6.78 -0.44 7.04
CA HIS A 111 5.52 -0.31 7.77
C HIS A 111 5.55 -0.95 9.16
N LYS A 112 6.24 -2.08 9.32
CA LYS A 112 6.45 -2.70 10.62
C LYS A 112 7.20 -1.78 11.58
N ASP A 113 8.29 -1.18 11.11
CA ASP A 113 9.09 -0.25 11.92
C ASP A 113 8.27 0.98 12.34
N LEU A 114 7.45 1.50 11.43
CA LEU A 114 6.53 2.60 11.73
C LEU A 114 5.53 2.22 12.83
N VAL A 115 4.89 1.06 12.72
CA VAL A 115 3.93 0.57 13.71
C VAL A 115 4.60 0.31 15.06
N ILE A 116 5.74 -0.37 15.07
CA ILE A 116 6.50 -0.63 16.31
C ILE A 116 6.86 0.69 16.99
N SER A 117 7.36 1.67 16.25
CA SER A 117 7.71 2.99 16.79
C SER A 117 6.52 3.74 17.35
N ALA A 118 5.36 3.63 16.70
CA ALA A 118 4.13 4.27 17.18
C ALA A 118 3.59 3.65 18.47
N LEU A 119 3.78 2.33 18.66
CA LEU A 119 3.26 1.59 19.81
C LEU A 119 4.25 1.49 20.99
N GLN A 120 5.50 1.83 20.77
CA GLN A 120 6.61 1.54 21.71
C GLN A 120 6.41 2.03 23.13
N GLN A 121 5.60 3.07 23.36
CA GLN A 121 5.36 3.66 24.68
C GLN A 121 3.92 3.47 25.17
N LEU A 122 3.10 2.72 24.44
CA LEU A 122 1.71 2.48 24.80
C LEU A 122 1.56 1.19 25.60
N ASP A 123 0.67 1.21 26.59
CA ASP A 123 0.20 -0.01 27.20
C ASP A 123 -0.92 -0.69 26.37
N THR A 124 -1.31 -1.88 26.73
CA THR A 124 -2.31 -2.69 25.99
C THR A 124 -3.67 -1.99 25.88
N THR A 125 -4.05 -1.18 26.85
CA THR A 125 -5.31 -0.43 26.85
C THR A 125 -5.23 0.75 25.88
N GLU A 126 -4.10 1.45 25.87
CA GLU A 126 -3.84 2.55 24.96
C GLU A 126 -3.73 2.08 23.51
N GLU A 127 -3.07 0.93 23.25
CA GLU A 127 -3.04 0.30 21.94
C GLU A 127 -4.47 -0.03 21.45
N ALA A 128 -5.30 -0.62 22.29
CA ALA A 128 -6.69 -0.94 21.94
C ALA A 128 -7.51 0.33 21.63
N LEU A 129 -7.27 1.40 22.37
CA LEU A 129 -7.91 2.70 22.12
C LEU A 129 -7.46 3.30 20.79
N LEU A 130 -6.17 3.27 20.49
CA LEU A 130 -5.62 3.74 19.21
C LEU A 130 -6.24 2.98 18.02
N ILE A 131 -6.28 1.66 18.09
CA ILE A 131 -6.91 0.80 17.06
C ILE A 131 -8.38 1.20 16.88
N LYS A 132 -9.10 1.41 17.97
CA LYS A 132 -10.51 1.82 17.93
C LYS A 132 -10.68 3.18 17.22
N VAL A 133 -9.84 4.16 17.53
CA VAL A 133 -9.91 5.50 16.92
C VAL A 133 -9.63 5.42 15.42
N LEU A 134 -8.57 4.70 15.00
CA LEU A 134 -8.24 4.54 13.59
C LEU A 134 -9.33 3.77 12.83
N SER A 135 -9.92 2.74 13.46
CA SER A 135 -11.04 1.99 12.88
C SER A 135 -12.27 2.86 12.69
N ASN A 136 -12.56 3.79 13.61
CA ASN A 136 -13.66 4.73 13.46
C ASN A 136 -13.46 5.67 12.25
N ILE A 137 -12.24 6.09 12.00
CA ILE A 137 -11.91 6.91 10.81
C ILE A 137 -12.17 6.12 9.53
N ASP A 138 -11.72 4.87 9.48
CA ASP A 138 -11.95 3.96 8.33
C ASP A 138 -13.45 3.75 8.07
N ILE A 139 -14.21 3.45 9.11
CA ILE A 139 -15.68 3.29 9.03
C ILE A 139 -16.35 4.59 8.56
N PHE A 140 -15.92 5.74 9.07
CA PHE A 140 -16.43 7.03 8.64
C PHE A 140 -16.20 7.26 7.14
N PHE A 141 -15.01 6.96 6.63
CA PHE A 141 -14.70 7.09 5.20
C PHE A 141 -15.54 6.16 4.33
N LYS A 142 -15.66 4.88 4.73
CA LYS A 142 -16.48 3.90 4.01
C LYS A 142 -17.95 4.33 3.93
N ASN A 143 -18.50 4.80 5.03
CA ASN A 143 -19.91 5.19 5.09
C ASN A 143 -20.20 6.50 4.33
N LYS A 144 -19.34 7.50 4.46
CA LYS A 144 -19.55 8.82 3.88
C LYS A 144 -19.19 8.89 2.40
N TYR A 145 -18.10 8.23 2.01
CA TYR A 145 -17.54 8.34 0.66
C TYR A 145 -17.76 7.07 -0.17
N LYS A 146 -18.44 6.06 0.36
CA LYS A 146 -18.80 4.80 -0.32
C LYS A 146 -17.59 4.08 -0.94
N PHE A 147 -16.52 3.98 -0.17
CA PHE A 147 -15.35 3.20 -0.54
C PHE A 147 -15.59 1.70 -0.37
#